data_fdee08e9ca69a8da8e0f7a5d5a2ea04f
#
_entry.id   fdee08e9ca69a8da8e0f7a5d5a2ea04f
#
_cell.length_a   1.000
_cell.length_b   1.000
_cell.length_c   1.000
_cell.angle_alpha   90.00
_cell.angle_beta   90.00
_cell.angle_gamma   90.00
#
_symmetry.space_group_name_H-M   'P 1'
#
loop_
_entity.id
_entity.type
_entity.pdbx_description
1 polymer ?
#
loop_
_entity_poly.entity_id
_entity_poly.type
_entity_poly.pdbx_seq_one_letter_code
_entity_poly.pdbx_strand_id
1 'polypeptide(L)'
;MTLAIDFPAIQPAPRKPRSLHAWPLEADVAGVDEAGCGPLAGPVVVAAVILHPARRIRGLADSKVLAEKQRERLYARIVERAIAWSVVSIDVEEIDRVNIFWARMNGMTRALTALACAPRAALIDGNHLPRALSCDARAIVDGDAFVPAISAASILAKVTRDRLMRKLDVFWPGYGFARHKGYSVPEHLDALRRLGPCPLHRRSFAPVREAMGIGQTVFPSVVP
;
A
#
# COMPACT_ATOMS: atom_id res chain seq x y z
N MET A 1 19.93 -22.96 16.15
CA MET A 1 18.97 -23.83 15.43
C MET A 1 17.80 -22.95 15.00
N THR A 2 17.81 -22.51 13.75
CA THR A 2 16.72 -21.68 13.19
C THR A 2 15.59 -22.64 12.82
N LEU A 3 14.51 -22.61 13.58
CA LEU A 3 13.30 -23.35 13.24
C LEU A 3 12.77 -22.76 11.94
N ALA A 4 12.85 -23.51 10.84
CA ALA A 4 12.20 -23.16 9.60
C ALA A 4 10.69 -23.04 9.86
N ILE A 5 10.10 -21.90 9.49
CA ILE A 5 8.65 -21.71 9.54
C ILE A 5 8.08 -22.55 8.40
N ASP A 6 7.39 -23.63 8.74
CA ASP A 6 6.69 -24.44 7.76
C ASP A 6 5.41 -23.68 7.35
N PHE A 7 5.50 -22.91 6.27
CA PHE A 7 4.34 -22.29 5.67
C PHE A 7 3.52 -23.37 4.97
N PRO A 8 2.22 -23.48 5.22
CA PRO A 8 1.39 -24.44 4.48
C PRO A 8 1.54 -24.21 2.98
N ALA A 9 1.75 -25.29 2.21
CA ALA A 9 1.96 -25.23 0.77
C ALA A 9 0.88 -24.37 0.08
N ILE A 10 1.30 -23.44 -0.80
CA ILE A 10 0.37 -22.60 -1.53
C ILE A 10 -0.36 -23.46 -2.56
N GLN A 11 -1.61 -23.72 -2.31
CA GLN A 11 -2.53 -24.07 -3.41
C GLN A 11 -2.89 -22.78 -4.16
N PRO A 12 -3.04 -22.81 -5.51
CA PRO A 12 -3.52 -21.66 -6.26
C PRO A 12 -4.82 -21.16 -5.63
N ALA A 13 -4.92 -19.84 -5.44
CA ALA A 13 -6.01 -19.22 -4.71
C ALA A 13 -7.38 -19.68 -5.24
N PRO A 14 -8.25 -20.23 -4.41
CA PRO A 14 -9.61 -20.52 -4.83
C PRO A 14 -10.33 -19.22 -5.17
N ARG A 15 -11.13 -19.22 -6.23
CA ARG A 15 -11.90 -18.05 -6.73
C ARG A 15 -12.97 -17.52 -5.77
N LYS A 16 -13.09 -18.06 -4.56
CA LYS A 16 -13.99 -17.58 -3.50
C LYS A 16 -13.19 -17.30 -2.23
N PRO A 17 -13.45 -16.20 -1.53
CA PRO A 17 -12.73 -15.85 -0.31
C PRO A 17 -12.90 -16.94 0.74
N ARG A 18 -11.80 -17.51 1.19
CA ARG A 18 -11.76 -18.30 2.44
C ARG A 18 -11.89 -17.31 3.60
N SER A 19 -12.56 -17.72 4.66
CA SER A 19 -12.70 -16.94 5.88
C SER A 19 -11.33 -16.39 6.34
N LEU A 20 -11.28 -15.12 6.75
CA LEU A 20 -10.14 -14.46 7.42
C LEU A 20 -9.55 -15.25 8.60
N HIS A 21 -10.25 -16.27 9.07
CA HIS A 21 -9.85 -17.11 10.20
C HIS A 21 -8.95 -18.30 9.77
N ALA A 22 -8.65 -18.47 8.49
CA ALA A 22 -7.85 -19.60 8.00
C ALA A 22 -6.33 -19.45 8.27
N TRP A 23 -5.87 -18.26 8.66
CA TRP A 23 -4.47 -17.99 8.97
C TRP A 23 -4.29 -17.80 10.49
N PRO A 24 -3.37 -18.53 11.13
CA PRO A 24 -3.10 -18.35 12.53
C PRO A 24 -2.55 -16.94 12.80
N LEU A 25 -3.09 -16.29 13.84
CA LEU A 25 -2.52 -15.05 14.37
C LEU A 25 -1.30 -15.43 15.22
N GLU A 26 -0.12 -15.28 14.67
CA GLU A 26 1.14 -15.47 15.40
C GLU A 26 1.67 -14.12 15.88
N ALA A 27 2.11 -14.07 17.14
CA ALA A 27 2.50 -12.82 17.79
C ALA A 27 3.78 -12.18 17.22
N ASP A 28 4.46 -12.87 16.32
CA ASP A 28 5.74 -12.46 15.73
C ASP A 28 5.70 -12.43 14.18
N VAL A 29 4.52 -12.50 13.58
CA VAL A 29 4.34 -12.42 12.12
C VAL A 29 3.73 -11.08 11.74
N ALA A 30 4.43 -10.34 10.88
CA ALA A 30 3.96 -9.07 10.33
C ALA A 30 3.13 -9.27 9.06
N GLY A 31 2.04 -8.53 8.91
CA GLY A 31 1.37 -8.30 7.62
C GLY A 31 1.82 -6.98 7.03
N VAL A 32 2.02 -6.92 5.71
CA VAL A 32 2.46 -5.71 4.99
C VAL A 32 1.58 -5.48 3.79
N ASP A 33 1.16 -4.23 3.59
CA ASP A 33 0.40 -3.79 2.42
C ASP A 33 0.62 -2.31 2.13
N GLU A 34 0.19 -1.86 0.96
CA GLU A 34 0.32 -0.47 0.53
C GLU A 34 -1.00 0.14 0.04
N ALA A 35 -1.02 1.47 -0.04
CA ALA A 35 -2.07 2.23 -0.69
C ALA A 35 -1.48 3.32 -1.60
N GLY A 36 -2.06 3.48 -2.78
CA GLY A 36 -1.72 4.59 -3.65
C GLY A 36 -0.72 4.29 -4.77
N CYS A 37 -0.62 3.06 -5.28
CA CYS A 37 0.21 2.75 -6.45
C CYS A 37 -0.34 3.36 -7.75
N GLY A 38 -1.65 3.29 -7.99
CA GLY A 38 -2.27 3.74 -9.24
C GLY A 38 -2.53 5.25 -9.42
N PRO A 39 -2.67 6.10 -8.38
CA PRO A 39 -2.92 7.52 -8.52
C PRO A 39 -1.85 8.27 -9.30
N LEU A 40 -2.24 9.33 -10.01
CA LEU A 40 -1.35 10.27 -10.73
C LEU A 40 -0.63 11.23 -9.79
N ALA A 41 -1.14 11.41 -8.56
CA ALA A 41 -0.62 12.37 -7.59
C ALA A 41 -0.57 11.80 -6.17
N GLY A 42 0.36 12.33 -5.38
CA GLY A 42 0.57 11.99 -3.99
C GLY A 42 1.43 10.75 -3.77
N PRO A 43 1.79 10.48 -2.51
CA PRO A 43 2.70 9.42 -2.14
C PRO A 43 2.08 8.03 -2.26
N VAL A 44 2.94 7.02 -2.27
CA VAL A 44 2.57 5.66 -1.84
C VAL A 44 2.75 5.57 -0.33
N VAL A 45 1.77 4.99 0.34
CA VAL A 45 1.83 4.74 1.78
C VAL A 45 1.86 3.25 2.00
N VAL A 46 2.86 2.78 2.74
CA VAL A 46 3.05 1.37 3.09
C VAL A 46 2.90 1.22 4.60
N ALA A 47 2.26 0.15 5.04
CA ALA A 47 2.14 -0.17 6.45
C ALA A 47 2.59 -1.61 6.74
N ALA A 48 3.10 -1.82 7.94
CA ALA A 48 3.37 -3.14 8.50
C ALA A 48 2.69 -3.26 9.88
N VAL A 49 2.10 -4.43 10.17
CA VAL A 49 1.34 -4.66 11.41
C VAL A 49 1.63 -6.05 11.97
N ILE A 50 1.97 -6.12 13.26
CA ILE A 50 2.00 -7.37 14.03
C ILE A 50 0.77 -7.36 14.96
N LEU A 51 -0.17 -8.26 14.71
CA LEU A 51 -1.40 -8.36 15.50
C LEU A 51 -1.17 -9.13 16.80
N HIS A 52 -1.89 -8.73 17.86
CA HIS A 52 -1.87 -9.44 19.13
C HIS A 52 -2.85 -10.63 19.10
N PRO A 53 -2.41 -11.88 19.31
CA PRO A 53 -3.25 -13.07 19.17
C PRO A 53 -4.44 -13.10 20.13
N ALA A 54 -4.28 -12.59 21.37
CA ALA A 54 -5.37 -12.53 22.36
C ALA A 54 -6.25 -11.28 22.26
N ARG A 55 -5.82 -10.21 21.55
CA ARG A 55 -6.58 -8.96 21.39
C ARG A 55 -7.18 -8.85 19.99
N ARG A 56 -8.02 -9.82 19.63
CA ARG A 56 -8.60 -9.94 18.28
C ARG A 56 -9.35 -8.67 17.85
N ILE A 57 -9.16 -8.30 16.58
CA ILE A 57 -9.87 -7.19 15.93
C ILE A 57 -10.88 -7.81 14.96
N ARG A 58 -12.18 -7.70 15.29
CA ARG A 58 -13.25 -8.19 14.41
C ARG A 58 -13.53 -7.20 13.28
N GLY A 59 -13.86 -7.71 12.09
CA GLY A 59 -14.29 -6.92 10.94
C GLY A 59 -13.13 -6.46 10.05
N LEU A 60 -11.90 -6.96 10.25
CA LEU A 60 -10.81 -6.79 9.29
C LEU A 60 -11.23 -7.40 7.95
N ALA A 61 -10.99 -6.69 6.87
CA ALA A 61 -11.26 -7.09 5.49
C ALA A 61 -10.44 -6.22 4.55
N ASP A 62 -10.43 -6.54 3.24
CA ASP A 62 -9.87 -5.66 2.22
C ASP A 62 -10.39 -4.22 2.41
N SER A 63 -9.49 -3.28 2.50
CA SER A 63 -9.81 -1.87 2.75
C SER A 63 -10.69 -1.24 1.68
N LYS A 64 -10.72 -1.79 0.47
CA LYS A 64 -11.49 -1.30 -0.67
C LYS A 64 -12.99 -1.64 -0.56
N VAL A 65 -13.34 -2.76 0.10
CA VAL A 65 -14.74 -3.15 0.31
C VAL A 65 -15.36 -2.53 1.56
N LEU A 66 -14.56 -1.97 2.45
CA LEU A 66 -15.03 -1.32 3.68
C LEU A 66 -15.48 0.12 3.41
N ALA A 67 -16.58 0.54 4.03
CA ALA A 67 -16.96 1.95 4.06
C ALA A 67 -15.93 2.79 4.84
N GLU A 68 -15.78 4.07 4.49
CA GLU A 68 -14.81 4.97 5.12
C GLU A 68 -14.94 5.00 6.66
N LYS A 69 -16.16 5.14 7.19
CA LYS A 69 -16.43 5.10 8.63
C LYS A 69 -15.96 3.81 9.31
N GLN A 70 -16.06 2.69 8.59
CA GLN A 70 -15.60 1.39 9.11
C GLN A 70 -14.07 1.33 9.14
N ARG A 71 -13.40 1.79 8.06
CA ARG A 71 -11.93 1.89 8.02
C ARG A 71 -11.38 2.75 9.16
N GLU A 72 -11.98 3.92 9.39
CA GLU A 72 -11.56 4.83 10.47
C GLU A 72 -11.69 4.18 11.87
N ARG A 73 -12.78 3.45 12.13
CA ARG A 73 -12.96 2.72 13.39
C ARG A 73 -11.94 1.59 13.54
N LEU A 74 -11.67 0.85 12.46
CA LEU A 74 -10.71 -0.24 12.47
C LEU A 74 -9.29 0.29 12.61
N TYR A 75 -8.94 1.39 11.96
CA TYR A 75 -7.66 2.09 12.14
C TYR A 75 -7.37 2.35 13.62
N ALA A 76 -8.30 2.97 14.34
CA ALA A 76 -8.14 3.25 15.77
C ALA A 76 -7.94 1.96 16.60
N ARG A 77 -8.70 0.89 16.30
CA ARG A 77 -8.55 -0.40 16.97
C ARG A 77 -7.23 -1.11 16.65
N ILE A 78 -6.72 -0.98 15.42
CA ILE A 78 -5.43 -1.55 15.04
C ILE A 78 -4.32 -0.86 15.81
N VAL A 79 -4.30 0.47 15.82
CA VAL A 79 -3.32 1.28 16.56
C VAL A 79 -3.32 0.96 18.06
N GLU A 80 -4.50 0.77 18.66
CA GLU A 80 -4.66 0.45 20.09
C GLU A 80 -4.25 -0.98 20.44
N ARG A 81 -4.49 -1.96 19.55
CA ARG A 81 -4.48 -3.39 19.91
C ARG A 81 -3.35 -4.20 19.29
N ALA A 82 -2.71 -3.71 18.25
CA ALA A 82 -1.56 -4.38 17.65
C ALA A 82 -0.37 -4.44 18.63
N ILE A 83 0.47 -5.45 18.48
CA ILE A 83 1.76 -5.53 19.19
C ILE A 83 2.68 -4.43 18.69
N ALA A 84 2.78 -4.30 17.36
CA ALA A 84 3.56 -3.27 16.69
C ALA A 84 2.88 -2.90 15.37
N TRP A 85 3.07 -1.68 14.96
CA TRP A 85 2.67 -1.19 13.64
C TRP A 85 3.60 -0.06 13.20
N SER A 86 3.72 0.09 11.90
CA SER A 86 4.46 1.18 11.27
C SER A 86 3.74 1.65 10.02
N VAL A 87 3.93 2.91 9.66
CA VAL A 87 3.45 3.49 8.40
C VAL A 87 4.54 4.37 7.82
N VAL A 88 4.87 4.12 6.56
CA VAL A 88 5.89 4.85 5.81
C VAL A 88 5.26 5.48 4.58
N SER A 89 5.59 6.73 4.33
CA SER A 89 5.19 7.47 3.13
C SER A 89 6.38 7.57 2.18
N ILE A 90 6.19 7.15 0.94
CA ILE A 90 7.17 7.27 -0.14
C ILE A 90 6.71 8.43 -1.02
N ASP A 91 7.52 9.46 -1.14
CA ASP A 91 7.18 10.68 -1.85
C ASP A 91 7.20 10.52 -3.38
N VAL A 92 6.73 11.56 -4.05
CA VAL A 92 6.64 11.59 -5.51
C VAL A 92 8.02 11.60 -6.16
N GLU A 93 9.01 12.24 -5.55
CA GLU A 93 10.37 12.34 -6.08
C GLU A 93 11.04 10.96 -6.11
N GLU A 94 10.87 10.17 -5.05
CA GLU A 94 11.37 8.80 -5.03
C GLU A 94 10.64 7.93 -6.06
N ILE A 95 9.30 8.05 -6.18
CA ILE A 95 8.52 7.32 -7.19
C ILE A 95 9.03 7.63 -8.60
N ASP A 96 9.27 8.89 -8.92
CA ASP A 96 9.73 9.29 -10.25
C ASP A 96 11.19 8.84 -10.51
N ARG A 97 12.02 8.78 -9.48
CA ARG A 97 13.42 8.36 -9.60
C ARG A 97 13.59 6.85 -9.81
N VAL A 98 12.86 6.01 -9.05
CA VAL A 98 13.08 4.55 -9.05
C VAL A 98 11.95 3.75 -9.68
N ASN A 99 10.90 4.38 -10.14
CA ASN A 99 9.58 3.92 -10.55
C ASN A 99 8.71 3.38 -9.38
N ILE A 100 7.40 3.25 -9.66
CA ILE A 100 6.40 2.87 -8.67
C ILE A 100 6.62 1.48 -8.08
N PHE A 101 7.13 0.53 -8.88
CA PHE A 101 7.38 -0.83 -8.40
C PHE A 101 8.48 -0.84 -7.32
N TRP A 102 9.63 -0.23 -7.61
CA TRP A 102 10.73 -0.18 -6.65
C TRP A 102 10.46 0.73 -5.46
N ALA A 103 9.76 1.84 -5.66
CA ALA A 103 9.30 2.71 -4.58
C ALA A 103 8.44 1.93 -3.57
N ARG A 104 7.48 1.12 -4.06
CA ARG A 104 6.67 0.23 -3.24
C ARG A 104 7.52 -0.80 -2.50
N MET A 105 8.42 -1.50 -3.18
CA MET A 105 9.29 -2.51 -2.58
C MET A 105 10.18 -1.92 -1.48
N ASN A 106 10.79 -0.77 -1.73
CA ASN A 106 11.58 -0.04 -0.74
C ASN A 106 10.73 0.38 0.46
N GLY A 107 9.50 0.82 0.21
CA GLY A 107 8.54 1.18 1.25
C GLY A 107 8.21 -0.01 2.16
N MET A 108 8.03 -1.21 1.61
CA MET A 108 7.76 -2.43 2.39
C MET A 108 8.94 -2.80 3.29
N THR A 109 10.18 -2.73 2.78
CA THR A 109 11.38 -2.92 3.60
C THR A 109 11.44 -1.90 4.74
N ARG A 110 11.23 -0.61 4.44
CA ARG A 110 11.26 0.46 5.46
C ARG A 110 10.16 0.28 6.50
N ALA A 111 8.94 -0.12 6.09
CA ALA A 111 7.84 -0.35 7.02
C ALA A 111 8.16 -1.50 7.99
N LEU A 112 8.72 -2.60 7.51
CA LEU A 112 9.16 -3.71 8.35
C LEU A 112 10.27 -3.30 9.32
N THR A 113 11.26 -2.54 8.83
CA THR A 113 12.38 -2.06 9.65
C THR A 113 11.93 -1.05 10.72
N ALA A 114 10.88 -0.27 10.45
CA ALA A 114 10.34 0.73 11.37
C ALA A 114 9.40 0.16 12.45
N LEU A 115 9.12 -1.15 12.46
CA LEU A 115 8.37 -1.78 13.54
C LEU A 115 9.13 -1.68 14.87
N ALA A 116 8.40 -1.43 15.96
CA ALA A 116 8.98 -1.34 17.31
C ALA A 116 9.61 -2.66 17.81
N CYS A 117 9.25 -3.79 17.19
CA CYS A 117 9.88 -5.09 17.41
C CYS A 117 10.09 -5.80 16.07
N ALA A 118 11.21 -6.51 15.93
CA ALA A 118 11.52 -7.25 14.72
C ALA A 118 10.57 -8.45 14.58
N PRO A 119 9.90 -8.62 13.43
CA PRO A 119 9.10 -9.80 13.17
C PRO A 119 10.00 -11.01 12.86
N ARG A 120 9.56 -12.21 13.23
CA ARG A 120 10.19 -13.47 12.80
C ARG A 120 9.94 -13.71 11.31
N ALA A 121 8.75 -13.37 10.84
CA ALA A 121 8.36 -13.49 9.43
C ALA A 121 7.42 -12.37 8.99
N ALA A 122 7.36 -12.14 7.68
CA ALA A 122 6.46 -11.18 7.06
C ALA A 122 5.57 -11.85 5.98
N LEU A 123 4.28 -11.54 6.01
CA LEU A 123 3.32 -11.85 4.96
C LEU A 123 3.04 -10.55 4.20
N ILE A 124 3.36 -10.54 2.91
CA ILE A 124 3.34 -9.33 2.08
C ILE A 124 2.25 -9.47 1.03
N ASP A 125 1.39 -8.46 0.89
CA ASP A 125 0.38 -8.47 -0.16
C ASP A 125 0.99 -8.46 -1.56
N GLY A 126 0.37 -9.24 -2.47
CA GLY A 126 0.80 -9.34 -3.87
C GLY A 126 1.65 -10.56 -4.17
N ASN A 127 2.45 -10.46 -5.25
CA ASN A 127 3.21 -11.58 -5.83
C ASN A 127 4.73 -11.36 -5.87
N HIS A 128 5.22 -10.27 -5.27
CA HIS A 128 6.65 -9.93 -5.24
C HIS A 128 7.13 -9.67 -3.81
N LEU A 129 8.39 -9.97 -3.58
CA LEU A 129 9.07 -9.69 -2.32
C LEU A 129 10.12 -8.59 -2.50
N PRO A 130 10.28 -7.69 -1.51
CA PRO A 130 11.44 -6.79 -1.45
C PRO A 130 12.76 -7.58 -1.44
N ARG A 131 13.82 -6.99 -1.99
CA ARG A 131 15.13 -7.66 -2.09
C ARG A 131 15.89 -7.76 -0.77
N ALA A 132 15.71 -6.78 0.10
CA ALA A 132 16.46 -6.68 1.35
C ALA A 132 15.49 -6.75 2.54
N LEU A 133 15.27 -7.95 3.07
CA LEU A 133 14.45 -8.19 4.24
C LEU A 133 15.33 -8.78 5.36
N SER A 134 15.03 -8.41 6.60
CA SER A 134 15.70 -8.88 7.80
C SER A 134 15.03 -10.10 8.45
N CYS A 135 13.95 -10.61 7.84
CA CYS A 135 13.21 -11.78 8.31
C CYS A 135 12.74 -12.62 7.11
N ASP A 136 12.30 -13.84 7.38
CA ASP A 136 11.64 -14.67 6.40
C ASP A 136 10.38 -13.95 5.87
N ALA A 137 10.09 -14.11 4.58
CA ALA A 137 8.95 -13.44 3.98
C ALA A 137 8.25 -14.29 2.94
N ARG A 138 6.94 -14.05 2.80
CA ARG A 138 6.11 -14.71 1.79
C ARG A 138 5.16 -13.70 1.15
N ALA A 139 5.10 -13.69 -0.18
CA ALA A 139 4.11 -12.96 -0.94
C ALA A 139 2.78 -13.73 -0.97
N ILE A 140 1.67 -13.03 -0.73
CA ILE A 140 0.33 -13.59 -0.70
C ILE A 140 -0.56 -12.77 -1.62
N VAL A 141 -0.95 -13.33 -2.75
CA VAL A 141 -1.88 -12.68 -3.68
C VAL A 141 -3.24 -12.50 -3.01
N ASP A 142 -3.81 -11.29 -3.10
CA ASP A 142 -5.05 -10.89 -2.44
C ASP A 142 -5.03 -11.12 -0.92
N GLY A 143 -3.84 -11.00 -0.31
CA GLY A 143 -3.63 -11.26 1.11
C GLY A 143 -4.46 -10.35 2.02
N ASP A 144 -4.77 -9.13 1.57
CA ASP A 144 -5.66 -8.18 2.25
C ASP A 144 -7.08 -8.71 2.47
N ALA A 145 -7.53 -9.66 1.64
CA ALA A 145 -8.82 -10.33 1.79
C ALA A 145 -8.80 -11.55 2.74
N PHE A 146 -7.63 -12.16 2.98
CA PHE A 146 -7.55 -13.47 3.65
C PHE A 146 -6.70 -13.49 4.92
N VAL A 147 -5.71 -12.60 5.02
CA VAL A 147 -4.72 -12.57 6.10
C VAL A 147 -4.99 -11.38 7.01
N PRO A 148 -5.43 -11.60 8.26
CA PRO A 148 -5.81 -10.49 9.16
C PRO A 148 -4.72 -9.43 9.36
N ALA A 149 -3.44 -9.83 9.41
CA ALA A 149 -2.33 -8.90 9.56
C ALA A 149 -2.14 -8.03 8.30
N ILE A 150 -2.30 -8.60 7.09
CA ILE A 150 -2.26 -7.85 5.82
C ILE A 150 -3.48 -6.93 5.72
N SER A 151 -4.70 -7.42 6.05
CA SER A 151 -5.91 -6.58 6.10
C SER A 151 -5.73 -5.38 7.03
N ALA A 152 -5.10 -5.57 8.19
CA ALA A 152 -4.81 -4.49 9.11
C ALA A 152 -3.81 -3.47 8.51
N ALA A 153 -2.76 -3.94 7.84
CA ALA A 153 -1.80 -3.08 7.14
C ALA A 153 -2.48 -2.31 6.01
N SER A 154 -3.31 -2.96 5.20
CA SER A 154 -4.14 -2.33 4.15
C SER A 154 -4.96 -1.16 4.69
N ILE A 155 -5.66 -1.38 5.81
CA ILE A 155 -6.48 -0.34 6.46
C ILE A 155 -5.60 0.82 6.95
N LEU A 156 -4.46 0.55 7.60
CA LEU A 156 -3.55 1.60 8.06
C LEU A 156 -3.01 2.43 6.89
N ALA A 157 -2.53 1.78 5.85
CA ALA A 157 -2.01 2.43 4.66
C ALA A 157 -3.09 3.29 3.97
N LYS A 158 -4.28 2.73 3.75
CA LYS A 158 -5.39 3.40 3.08
C LYS A 158 -5.89 4.61 3.84
N VAL A 159 -6.17 4.47 5.14
CA VAL A 159 -6.67 5.59 5.97
C VAL A 159 -5.63 6.69 6.08
N THR A 160 -4.38 6.34 6.31
CA THR A 160 -3.29 7.34 6.40
C THR A 160 -3.16 8.11 5.08
N ARG A 161 -3.14 7.41 3.95
CA ARG A 161 -3.06 8.06 2.64
C ARG A 161 -4.26 8.97 2.36
N ASP A 162 -5.47 8.49 2.62
CA ASP A 162 -6.69 9.27 2.37
C ASP A 162 -6.75 10.55 3.23
N ARG A 163 -6.30 10.48 4.48
CA ARG A 163 -6.15 11.64 5.37
C ARG A 163 -5.10 12.62 4.84
N LEU A 164 -3.96 12.10 4.35
CA LEU A 164 -2.91 12.93 3.78
C LEU A 164 -3.40 13.66 2.52
N MET A 165 -4.07 12.95 1.60
CA MET A 165 -4.59 13.57 0.37
C MET A 165 -5.65 14.65 0.65
N ARG A 166 -6.45 14.53 1.72
CA ARG A 166 -7.36 15.61 2.15
C ARG A 166 -6.60 16.84 2.66
N LYS A 167 -5.52 16.64 3.40
CA LYS A 167 -4.67 17.75 3.86
C LYS A 167 -3.99 18.44 2.68
N LEU A 168 -3.47 17.67 1.74
CA LEU A 168 -2.79 18.20 0.55
C LEU A 168 -3.72 18.98 -0.39
N ASP A 169 -5.02 18.67 -0.41
CA ASP A 169 -6.03 19.39 -1.18
C ASP A 169 -6.14 20.87 -0.78
N VAL A 170 -5.90 21.18 0.50
CA VAL A 170 -5.90 22.55 1.02
C VAL A 170 -4.76 23.39 0.44
N PHE A 171 -3.60 22.78 0.23
CA PHE A 171 -2.43 23.46 -0.33
C PHE A 171 -2.43 23.54 -1.86
N TRP A 172 -3.18 22.65 -2.50
CA TRP A 172 -3.29 22.55 -3.95
C TRP A 172 -4.77 22.54 -4.39
N PRO A 173 -5.49 23.66 -4.14
CA PRO A 173 -6.92 23.75 -4.48
C PRO A 173 -7.12 23.66 -5.99
N GLY A 174 -8.27 23.13 -6.39
CA GLY A 174 -8.67 23.04 -7.79
C GLY A 174 -8.35 21.70 -8.44
N TYR A 175 -7.50 20.84 -7.86
CA TYR A 175 -7.28 19.48 -8.36
C TYR A 175 -8.31 18.47 -7.84
N GLY A 176 -8.92 18.69 -6.67
CA GLY A 176 -9.93 17.80 -6.08
C GLY A 176 -9.34 16.57 -5.36
N PHE A 177 -8.12 16.66 -4.84
CA PHE A 177 -7.44 15.56 -4.17
C PHE A 177 -8.21 15.02 -2.96
N ALA A 178 -8.99 15.85 -2.28
CA ALA A 178 -9.85 15.42 -1.17
C ALA A 178 -10.94 14.43 -1.61
N ARG A 179 -11.42 14.51 -2.86
CA ARG A 179 -12.45 13.62 -3.40
C ARG A 179 -11.86 12.33 -3.96
N HIS A 180 -11.06 12.44 -4.98
CA HIS A 180 -10.56 11.29 -5.74
C HIS A 180 -9.16 10.80 -5.33
N LYS A 181 -8.55 11.40 -4.30
CA LYS A 181 -7.25 10.96 -3.73
C LYS A 181 -6.11 10.86 -4.75
N GLY A 182 -6.17 11.66 -5.83
CA GLY A 182 -5.17 11.67 -6.90
C GLY A 182 -5.34 10.60 -7.98
N TYR A 183 -6.41 9.81 -7.95
CA TYR A 183 -6.71 8.84 -9.01
C TYR A 183 -7.05 9.52 -10.34
N SER A 184 -6.81 8.81 -11.47
CA SER A 184 -7.02 9.29 -12.84
C SER A 184 -8.50 9.28 -13.25
N VAL A 185 -9.35 9.96 -12.50
CA VAL A 185 -10.76 10.16 -12.84
C VAL A 185 -10.90 11.36 -13.80
N PRO A 186 -12.00 11.47 -14.59
CA PRO A 186 -12.19 12.55 -15.54
C PRO A 186 -11.97 13.93 -14.93
N GLU A 187 -12.47 14.17 -13.73
CA GLU A 187 -12.33 15.44 -13.00
C GLU A 187 -10.86 15.78 -12.72
N HIS A 188 -10.04 14.80 -12.35
CA HIS A 188 -8.60 15.00 -12.10
C HIS A 188 -7.86 15.28 -13.40
N LEU A 189 -8.18 14.55 -14.48
CA LEU A 189 -7.57 14.75 -15.79
C LEU A 189 -7.93 16.15 -16.36
N ASP A 190 -9.16 16.62 -16.15
CA ASP A 190 -9.56 17.98 -16.54
C ASP A 190 -8.82 19.06 -15.74
N ALA A 191 -8.69 18.87 -14.43
CA ALA A 191 -7.92 19.77 -13.60
C ALA A 191 -6.44 19.82 -14.03
N LEU A 192 -5.87 18.64 -14.33
CA LEU A 192 -4.49 18.51 -14.78
C LEU A 192 -4.26 19.24 -16.13
N ARG A 193 -5.19 19.11 -17.09
CA ARG A 193 -5.11 19.84 -18.37
C ARG A 193 -5.21 21.36 -18.21
N ARG A 194 -6.10 21.81 -17.32
CA ARG A 194 -6.38 23.24 -17.10
C ARG A 194 -5.32 23.94 -16.27
N LEU A 195 -4.82 23.29 -15.22
CA LEU A 195 -3.91 23.90 -14.24
C LEU A 195 -2.44 23.50 -14.45
N GLY A 196 -2.17 22.49 -15.29
CA GLY A 196 -0.89 21.84 -15.36
C GLY A 196 -0.61 20.95 -14.15
N PRO A 197 0.52 20.24 -14.10
CA PRO A 197 0.89 19.42 -12.95
C PRO A 197 1.50 20.26 -11.83
N CYS A 198 1.03 20.06 -10.60
CA CYS A 198 1.67 20.56 -9.38
C CYS A 198 2.77 19.59 -8.88
N PRO A 199 3.59 19.97 -7.88
CA PRO A 199 4.66 19.13 -7.33
C PRO A 199 4.21 17.78 -6.77
N LEU A 200 2.92 17.59 -6.51
CA LEU A 200 2.38 16.31 -6.07
C LEU A 200 2.16 15.30 -7.20
N HIS A 201 2.23 15.73 -8.46
CA HIS A 201 2.01 14.84 -9.59
C HIS A 201 3.27 14.03 -9.94
N ARG A 202 3.06 12.76 -10.22
CA ARG A 202 4.10 11.80 -10.59
C ARG A 202 4.47 11.98 -12.06
N ARG A 203 5.56 12.67 -12.31
CA ARG A 203 6.00 13.05 -13.67
C ARG A 203 6.35 11.86 -14.56
N SER A 204 6.68 10.71 -13.95
CA SER A 204 6.92 9.46 -14.66
C SER A 204 5.65 8.79 -15.20
N PHE A 205 4.45 9.22 -14.77
CA PHE A 205 3.17 8.65 -15.22
C PHE A 205 2.72 9.31 -16.53
N ALA A 206 2.25 8.49 -17.49
CA ALA A 206 1.91 8.94 -18.84
C ALA A 206 0.97 10.16 -18.89
N PRO A 207 -0.18 10.19 -18.19
CA PRO A 207 -1.08 11.36 -18.26
C PRO A 207 -0.44 12.64 -17.74
N VAL A 208 0.48 12.56 -16.79
CA VAL A 208 1.19 13.73 -16.26
C VAL A 208 2.24 14.21 -17.26
N ARG A 209 2.99 13.31 -17.90
CA ARG A 209 3.92 13.66 -18.98
C ARG A 209 3.23 14.34 -20.15
N GLU A 210 2.07 13.82 -20.56
CA GLU A 210 1.25 14.40 -21.63
C GLU A 210 0.82 15.83 -21.28
N ALA A 211 0.36 16.05 -20.04
CA ALA A 211 -0.01 17.39 -19.57
C ALA A 211 1.18 18.37 -19.48
N MET A 212 2.41 17.86 -19.40
CA MET A 212 3.65 18.66 -19.44
C MET A 212 4.11 18.97 -20.88
N GLY A 213 3.42 18.47 -21.89
CA GLY A 213 3.86 18.57 -23.28
C GLY A 213 5.09 17.70 -23.62
N ILE A 214 5.47 16.80 -22.74
CA ILE A 214 6.53 15.83 -22.97
C ILE A 214 5.92 14.66 -23.73
N GLY A 215 5.91 14.77 -25.07
CA GLY A 215 5.44 13.72 -25.97
C GLY A 215 6.19 12.41 -25.74
N GLN A 216 5.55 11.29 -26.13
CA GLN A 216 6.20 9.98 -26.13
C GLN A 216 7.51 10.08 -26.93
N THR A 217 8.63 9.83 -26.29
CA THR A 217 9.85 9.49 -26.99
C THR A 217 9.53 8.17 -27.71
N VAL A 218 9.27 8.25 -29.00
CA VAL A 218 9.16 7.08 -29.85
C VAL A 218 10.54 6.45 -29.83
N PHE A 219 10.72 5.38 -29.05
CA PHE A 219 11.89 4.54 -29.25
C PHE A 219 11.81 4.03 -30.68
N PRO A 220 12.81 4.31 -31.53
CA PRO A 220 12.83 3.70 -32.84
C PRO A 220 12.79 2.19 -32.62
N SER A 221 11.78 1.54 -33.20
CA SER A 221 11.71 0.09 -33.30
C SER A 221 13.00 -0.37 -33.99
N VAL A 222 13.87 -1.00 -33.22
CA VAL A 222 14.97 -1.78 -33.80
C VAL A 222 14.30 -2.96 -34.47
N VAL A 223 14.06 -2.82 -35.78
CA VAL A 223 13.69 -3.92 -36.64
C VAL A 223 14.93 -4.80 -36.78
N PRO A 224 14.81 -6.13 -36.66
CA PRO A 224 15.91 -7.09 -36.70
C PRO A 224 16.65 -7.12 -38.00
#